data_c03f510774e56fd0ea1d807b446b15d0
#
_entry.id   c03f510774e56fd0ea1d807b446b15d0
#
_cell.length_a   1.000
_cell.length_b   1.000
_cell.length_c   1.000
_cell.angle_alpha   90.00
_cell.angle_beta   90.00
_cell.angle_gamma   90.00
#
_symmetry.space_group_name_H-M   'P 1'
#
loop_
_entity.id
_entity.type
_entity.pdbx_description
1 polymer ?
#
loop_
_entity_poly.entity_id
_entity_poly.type
_entity_poly.pdbx_seq_one_letter_code
_entity_poly.pdbx_strand_id
1 'polypeptide(L)'
;MAPRRYSVGVYGSSIFKWTFCPLIATCRWLFLRRNLKNMEQEIASPSGAFWQNLPSIITALGVIIMAWWKYDQTRRDARVKLEMAQKEADLKAQSKRRNDNVSQIYGQLWQLLHELHADRVYIVQPHPLDTNEFLSIGLEVLRTGVASMKARIQRLPMADIANFSAELSSRDFIYYKRIEENVRDKRARALLLNGGSASAIIRRLTTSEEGWVGNIFCEFNHTTEIAPEYAKGLLEAAAEHIQYILPPIQ
;
A
#
# COMPACT_ATOMS: atom_id res chain seq x y z
N MET A 1 -31.72 -23.95 -6.60
CA MET A 1 -30.49 -23.54 -7.30
C MET A 1 -29.37 -23.43 -6.29
N ALA A 2 -28.37 -24.31 -6.36
CA ALA A 2 -27.29 -24.41 -5.38
C ALA A 2 -26.12 -23.48 -5.74
N PRO A 3 -25.43 -22.88 -4.77
CA PRO A 3 -24.31 -21.96 -5.06
C PRO A 3 -23.05 -22.76 -5.43
N ARG A 4 -22.42 -22.39 -6.53
CA ARG A 4 -21.12 -22.90 -6.98
C ARG A 4 -20.03 -22.40 -6.03
N ARG A 5 -19.35 -23.35 -5.39
CA ARG A 5 -18.09 -23.11 -4.65
C ARG A 5 -16.96 -22.90 -5.66
N TYR A 6 -16.33 -21.75 -5.62
CA TYR A 6 -15.04 -21.54 -6.27
C TYR A 6 -13.94 -22.06 -5.36
N SER A 7 -13.25 -23.10 -5.81
CA SER A 7 -12.02 -23.58 -5.18
C SER A 7 -10.86 -22.65 -5.52
N VAL A 8 -10.31 -22.03 -4.50
CA VAL A 8 -9.05 -21.28 -4.58
C VAL A 8 -7.92 -22.29 -4.74
N GLY A 9 -7.33 -22.33 -5.93
CA GLY A 9 -6.14 -23.12 -6.20
C GLY A 9 -4.94 -22.51 -5.45
N VAL A 10 -4.47 -23.25 -4.46
CA VAL A 10 -3.18 -22.99 -3.79
C VAL A 10 -2.07 -23.27 -4.80
N TYR A 11 -1.43 -22.25 -5.32
CA TYR A 11 -0.20 -22.39 -6.08
C TYR A 11 0.92 -22.83 -5.15
N GLY A 12 1.27 -24.10 -5.29
CA GLY A 12 2.38 -24.72 -4.60
C GLY A 12 3.69 -24.03 -4.95
N SER A 13 4.37 -23.55 -3.93
CA SER A 13 5.76 -23.15 -3.98
C SER A 13 6.62 -24.35 -4.41
N SER A 14 7.05 -24.35 -5.68
CA SER A 14 8.06 -25.29 -6.16
C SER A 14 9.39 -24.94 -5.50
N ILE A 15 9.65 -25.60 -4.39
CA ILE A 15 10.97 -25.67 -3.77
C ILE A 15 11.86 -26.41 -4.77
N PHE A 16 12.70 -25.67 -5.49
CA PHE A 16 13.79 -26.22 -6.28
C PHE A 16 14.76 -26.92 -5.31
N LYS A 17 14.51 -28.20 -5.06
CA LYS A 17 15.49 -29.08 -4.42
C LYS A 17 16.66 -29.22 -5.37
N TRP A 18 17.74 -28.49 -5.11
CA TRP A 18 19.04 -28.77 -5.68
C TRP A 18 19.46 -30.15 -5.16
N THR A 19 19.24 -31.16 -5.98
CA THR A 19 19.87 -32.47 -5.79
C THR A 19 21.36 -32.25 -6.00
N PHE A 20 22.06 -32.10 -4.90
CA PHE A 20 23.52 -32.18 -4.89
C PHE A 20 23.90 -33.53 -5.52
N CYS A 21 24.52 -33.46 -6.70
CA CYS A 21 25.02 -34.65 -7.37
C CYS A 21 26.11 -35.28 -6.47
N PRO A 22 25.88 -36.46 -5.86
CA PRO A 22 26.83 -37.07 -4.91
C PRO A 22 28.16 -37.39 -5.53
N LEU A 23 28.25 -37.46 -6.86
CA LEU A 23 29.48 -37.73 -7.62
C LEU A 23 30.54 -36.63 -7.49
N ILE A 24 30.13 -35.35 -7.33
CA ILE A 24 31.11 -34.25 -7.20
C ILE A 24 31.71 -34.23 -5.79
N ALA A 25 30.95 -34.62 -4.78
CA ALA A 25 31.46 -34.72 -3.41
C ALA A 25 32.44 -35.88 -3.22
N THR A 26 32.19 -37.01 -3.88
CA THR A 26 33.07 -38.18 -3.79
C THR A 26 34.38 -38.00 -4.55
N CYS A 27 34.39 -37.40 -5.73
CA CYS A 27 35.60 -37.08 -6.44
C CYS A 27 36.48 -36.06 -5.68
N ARG A 28 35.89 -35.09 -5.05
CA ARG A 28 36.61 -34.07 -4.27
C ARG A 28 37.20 -34.66 -2.98
N TRP A 29 36.50 -35.63 -2.37
CA TRP A 29 36.99 -36.32 -1.17
C TRP A 29 38.12 -37.31 -1.46
N LEU A 30 38.04 -38.02 -2.58
CA LEU A 30 39.10 -38.92 -3.05
C LEU A 30 40.38 -38.15 -3.44
N PHE A 31 40.24 -36.97 -4.08
CA PHE A 31 41.37 -36.11 -4.42
C PHE A 31 42.06 -35.53 -3.17
N LEU A 32 41.28 -35.09 -2.18
CA LEU A 32 41.76 -34.60 -0.89
C LEU A 32 42.45 -35.74 -0.09
N ARG A 33 41.86 -36.93 -0.08
CA ARG A 33 42.41 -38.09 0.65
C ARG A 33 43.72 -38.61 0.04
N ARG A 34 43.85 -38.53 -1.29
CA ARG A 34 45.06 -38.91 -1.99
C ARG A 34 46.20 -37.92 -1.73
N ASN A 35 45.91 -36.63 -1.69
CA ASN A 35 46.88 -35.60 -1.37
C ASN A 35 47.28 -35.63 0.12
N LEU A 36 46.36 -35.92 1.03
CA LEU A 36 46.68 -36.07 2.45
C LEU A 36 47.59 -37.27 2.73
N LYS A 37 47.37 -38.42 2.07
CA LYS A 37 48.24 -39.57 2.21
C LYS A 37 49.65 -39.32 1.66
N ASN A 38 49.77 -38.57 0.57
CA ASN A 38 51.08 -38.18 0.04
C ASN A 38 51.81 -37.19 0.97
N MET A 39 51.08 -36.31 1.64
CA MET A 39 51.65 -35.42 2.66
C MET A 39 52.09 -36.15 3.93
N GLU A 40 51.35 -37.18 4.38
CA GLU A 40 51.74 -37.98 5.53
C GLU A 40 53.09 -38.79 5.27
N GLN A 41 53.32 -39.22 4.05
CA GLN A 41 54.57 -39.88 3.67
C GLN A 41 55.79 -38.93 3.57
N GLU A 42 55.54 -37.64 3.22
CA GLU A 42 56.59 -36.62 3.18
C GLU A 42 57.00 -36.09 4.56
N ILE A 43 56.03 -36.09 5.53
CA ILE A 43 56.29 -35.64 6.90
C ILE A 43 57.19 -36.61 7.69
N ALA A 44 57.30 -37.89 7.25
CA ALA A 44 58.06 -38.91 7.92
C ALA A 44 59.58 -38.82 7.69
N SER A 45 60.08 -37.90 6.83
CA SER A 45 61.54 -37.66 6.66
C SER A 45 61.83 -36.19 7.12
N PRO A 46 62.66 -36.03 8.18
CA PRO A 46 63.06 -34.72 8.65
C PRO A 46 64.17 -34.13 7.77
N SER A 47 63.88 -33.91 6.50
CA SER A 47 64.80 -33.27 5.58
C SER A 47 64.31 -31.86 5.23
N GLY A 48 65.25 -30.89 5.17
CA GLY A 48 65.03 -29.47 4.99
C GLY A 48 64.15 -28.98 3.80
N ALA A 49 63.64 -29.94 3.00
CA ALA A 49 62.74 -29.67 1.87
C ALA A 49 61.37 -29.08 2.28
N PHE A 50 60.83 -29.34 3.49
CA PHE A 50 59.59 -28.79 3.98
C PHE A 50 59.70 -27.29 4.17
N TRP A 51 60.76 -26.80 4.77
CA TRP A 51 61.00 -25.39 5.02
C TRP A 51 61.25 -24.59 3.75
N GLN A 52 61.79 -25.18 2.72
CA GLN A 52 61.99 -24.54 1.41
C GLN A 52 60.68 -24.33 0.64
N ASN A 53 59.67 -25.21 0.85
CA ASN A 53 58.38 -25.13 0.16
C ASN A 53 57.32 -24.35 0.96
N LEU A 54 57.60 -23.98 2.20
CA LEU A 54 56.67 -23.27 3.07
C LEU A 54 56.13 -21.96 2.46
N PRO A 55 56.93 -21.10 1.80
CA PRO A 55 56.46 -19.89 1.16
C PRO A 55 55.47 -20.16 0.03
N SER A 56 55.68 -21.22 -0.76
CA SER A 56 54.75 -21.55 -1.87
C SER A 56 53.43 -22.14 -1.36
N ILE A 57 53.42 -22.85 -0.25
CA ILE A 57 52.21 -23.35 0.41
C ILE A 57 51.38 -22.18 0.97
N ILE A 58 52.02 -21.21 1.63
CA ILE A 58 51.36 -20.02 2.17
C ILE A 58 50.76 -19.18 1.05
N THR A 59 51.46 -18.98 -0.05
CA THR A 59 50.94 -18.24 -1.21
C THR A 59 49.73 -18.96 -1.85
N ALA A 60 49.81 -20.28 -2.01
CA ALA A 60 48.69 -21.04 -2.54
C ALA A 60 47.45 -20.99 -1.65
N LEU A 61 47.63 -21.10 -0.32
CA LEU A 61 46.52 -20.91 0.63
C LEU A 61 45.94 -19.50 0.59
N GLY A 62 46.79 -18.47 0.49
CA GLY A 62 46.34 -17.07 0.35
C GLY A 62 45.50 -16.85 -0.89
N VAL A 63 45.85 -17.42 -2.03
CA VAL A 63 45.09 -17.35 -3.28
C VAL A 63 43.72 -18.06 -3.12
N ILE A 64 43.68 -19.22 -2.48
CA ILE A 64 42.42 -19.95 -2.23
C ILE A 64 41.49 -19.15 -1.32
N ILE A 65 42.01 -18.57 -0.23
CA ILE A 65 41.26 -17.76 0.70
C ILE A 65 40.70 -16.51 -0.01
N MET A 66 41.52 -15.83 -0.81
CA MET A 66 41.08 -14.65 -1.58
C MET A 66 40.04 -15.01 -2.62
N ALA A 67 40.16 -16.11 -3.33
CA ALA A 67 39.20 -16.60 -4.30
C ALA A 67 37.87 -16.96 -3.62
N TRP A 68 37.93 -17.61 -2.45
CA TRP A 68 36.72 -17.92 -1.67
C TRP A 68 36.04 -16.67 -1.13
N TRP A 69 36.77 -15.69 -0.61
CA TRP A 69 36.25 -14.43 -0.11
C TRP A 69 35.58 -13.62 -1.24
N LYS A 70 36.26 -13.55 -2.40
CA LYS A 70 35.67 -12.88 -3.58
C LYS A 70 34.39 -13.56 -4.07
N TYR A 71 34.36 -14.90 -4.03
CA TYR A 71 33.15 -15.67 -4.36
C TYR A 71 32.00 -15.41 -3.39
N ASP A 72 32.29 -15.33 -2.09
CA ASP A 72 31.27 -15.04 -1.08
C ASP A 72 30.73 -13.61 -1.21
N GLN A 73 31.60 -12.62 -1.45
CA GLN A 73 31.17 -11.25 -1.76
C GLN A 73 30.25 -11.21 -2.98
N THR A 74 30.64 -11.85 -4.07
CA THR A 74 29.82 -11.87 -5.30
C THR A 74 28.44 -12.49 -5.05
N ARG A 75 28.37 -13.51 -4.21
CA ARG A 75 27.08 -14.12 -3.80
C ARG A 75 26.22 -13.18 -2.96
N ARG A 76 26.83 -12.45 -2.01
CA ARG A 76 26.13 -11.47 -1.18
C ARG A 76 25.59 -10.33 -2.05
N ASP A 77 26.40 -9.78 -2.92
CA ASP A 77 26.02 -8.73 -3.85
C ASP A 77 24.87 -9.15 -4.78
N ALA A 78 24.91 -10.38 -5.27
CA ALA A 78 23.85 -10.93 -6.10
C ALA A 78 22.52 -11.07 -5.33
N ARG A 79 22.53 -11.46 -4.06
CA ARG A 79 21.34 -11.52 -3.21
C ARG A 79 20.75 -10.15 -2.95
N VAL A 80 21.59 -9.17 -2.58
CA VAL A 80 21.19 -7.80 -2.35
C VAL A 80 20.55 -7.19 -3.60
N LYS A 81 21.16 -7.42 -4.78
CA LYS A 81 20.58 -6.96 -6.06
C LYS A 81 19.22 -7.60 -6.36
N LEU A 82 19.05 -8.89 -6.09
CA LEU A 82 17.78 -9.59 -6.25
C LEU A 82 16.71 -9.02 -5.30
N GLU A 83 17.03 -8.81 -4.03
CA GLU A 83 16.13 -8.24 -3.05
C GLU A 83 15.71 -6.80 -3.42
N MET A 84 16.66 -5.98 -3.90
CA MET A 84 16.36 -4.64 -4.39
C MET A 84 15.45 -4.67 -5.62
N ALA A 85 15.73 -5.53 -6.58
CA ALA A 85 14.90 -5.68 -7.77
C ALA A 85 13.48 -6.17 -7.44
N GLN A 86 13.33 -7.07 -6.47
CA GLN A 86 12.02 -7.49 -5.97
C GLN A 86 11.26 -6.34 -5.30
N LYS A 87 11.92 -5.60 -4.40
CA LYS A 87 11.30 -4.42 -3.77
C LYS A 87 10.88 -3.36 -4.78
N GLU A 88 11.70 -3.10 -5.80
CA GLU A 88 11.32 -2.17 -6.87
C GLU A 88 10.13 -2.67 -7.69
N ALA A 89 10.06 -3.96 -7.99
CA ALA A 89 8.93 -4.56 -8.68
C ALA A 89 7.64 -4.48 -7.86
N ASP A 90 7.73 -4.75 -6.54
CA ASP A 90 6.60 -4.64 -5.62
C ASP A 90 6.11 -3.19 -5.49
N LEU A 91 7.02 -2.22 -5.36
CA LEU A 91 6.67 -0.80 -5.32
C LEU A 91 6.00 -0.33 -6.62
N LYS A 92 6.49 -0.77 -7.78
CA LYS A 92 5.88 -0.47 -9.08
C LYS A 92 4.48 -1.10 -9.21
N ALA A 93 4.32 -2.35 -8.76
CA ALA A 93 3.03 -3.03 -8.76
C ALA A 93 2.03 -2.34 -7.83
N GLN A 94 2.47 -1.93 -6.63
CA GLN A 94 1.66 -1.19 -5.68
C GLN A 94 1.25 0.19 -6.22
N SER A 95 2.19 0.92 -6.82
CA SER A 95 1.92 2.21 -7.46
C SER A 95 0.89 2.08 -8.59
N LYS A 96 1.02 1.06 -9.44
CA LYS A 96 0.05 0.79 -10.50
C LYS A 96 -1.33 0.50 -9.95
N ARG A 97 -1.45 -0.40 -8.96
CA ARG A 97 -2.74 -0.71 -8.31
C ARG A 97 -3.38 0.54 -7.70
N ARG A 98 -2.57 1.39 -7.06
CA ARG A 98 -3.05 2.66 -6.49
C ARG A 98 -3.63 3.57 -7.57
N ASN A 99 -2.96 3.71 -8.71
CA ASN A 99 -3.46 4.53 -9.82
C ASN A 99 -4.74 3.97 -10.43
N ASP A 100 -4.83 2.64 -10.60
CA ASP A 100 -6.01 1.98 -11.12
C ASP A 100 -7.20 2.18 -10.18
N ASN A 101 -6.99 2.05 -8.86
CA ASN A 101 -8.01 2.29 -7.83
C ASN A 101 -8.49 3.75 -7.85
N VAL A 102 -7.57 4.71 -7.92
CA VAL A 102 -7.92 6.15 -7.99
C VAL A 102 -8.77 6.46 -9.21
N SER A 103 -8.46 5.88 -10.37
CA SER A 103 -9.26 6.04 -11.59
C SER A 103 -10.68 5.50 -11.43
N GLN A 104 -10.85 4.36 -10.77
CA GLN A 104 -12.17 3.79 -10.48
C GLN A 104 -12.97 4.69 -9.53
N ILE A 105 -12.33 5.22 -8.49
CA ILE A 105 -12.99 6.15 -7.56
C ILE A 105 -13.46 7.41 -8.30
N TYR A 106 -12.61 7.99 -9.14
CA TYR A 106 -13.02 9.15 -9.95
C TYR A 106 -14.23 8.84 -10.84
N GLY A 107 -14.32 7.65 -11.43
CA GLY A 107 -15.47 7.18 -12.19
C GLY A 107 -16.76 7.21 -11.35
N GLN A 108 -16.70 6.68 -10.12
CA GLN A 108 -17.84 6.69 -9.20
C GLN A 108 -18.23 8.12 -8.76
N LEU A 109 -17.25 8.99 -8.45
CA LEU A 109 -17.54 10.38 -8.08
C LEU A 109 -18.15 11.16 -9.25
N TRP A 110 -17.71 10.95 -10.49
CA TRP A 110 -18.29 11.54 -11.69
C TRP A 110 -19.73 11.05 -11.91
N GLN A 111 -19.98 9.76 -11.70
CA GLN A 111 -21.33 9.22 -11.79
C GLN A 111 -22.26 9.88 -10.77
N LEU A 112 -21.85 9.98 -9.49
CA LEU A 112 -22.63 10.67 -8.47
C LEU A 112 -22.87 12.15 -8.82
N LEU A 113 -21.87 12.86 -9.33
CA LEU A 113 -22.00 14.25 -9.75
C LEU A 113 -23.10 14.41 -10.82
N HIS A 114 -23.16 13.48 -11.78
CA HIS A 114 -24.14 13.53 -12.87
C HIS A 114 -25.54 13.10 -12.41
N GLU A 115 -25.67 11.98 -11.71
CA GLU A 115 -26.96 11.41 -11.32
C GLU A 115 -27.68 12.26 -10.26
N LEU A 116 -26.93 12.78 -9.30
CA LEU A 116 -27.48 13.68 -8.28
C LEU A 116 -27.56 15.14 -8.74
N HIS A 117 -27.07 15.47 -9.92
CA HIS A 117 -26.91 16.85 -10.36
C HIS A 117 -26.17 17.72 -9.34
N ALA A 118 -25.22 17.12 -8.58
CA ALA A 118 -24.41 17.83 -7.61
C ALA A 118 -23.47 18.82 -8.29
N ASP A 119 -23.12 19.90 -7.62
CA ASP A 119 -22.14 20.86 -8.12
C ASP A 119 -20.72 20.42 -7.83
N ARG A 120 -20.54 19.65 -6.75
CA ARG A 120 -19.27 19.15 -6.29
C ARG A 120 -19.45 17.82 -5.55
N VAL A 121 -18.57 16.85 -5.83
CA VAL A 121 -18.49 15.58 -5.10
C VAL A 121 -17.05 15.34 -4.69
N TYR A 122 -16.82 15.01 -3.42
CA TYR A 122 -15.48 14.77 -2.92
C TYR A 122 -15.46 13.78 -1.76
N ILE A 123 -14.28 13.26 -1.46
CA ILE A 123 -14.05 12.36 -0.33
C ILE A 123 -13.21 13.06 0.71
N VAL A 124 -13.75 13.15 1.92
CA VAL A 124 -13.03 13.60 3.12
C VAL A 124 -12.54 12.38 3.88
N GLN A 125 -11.28 12.38 4.25
CA GLN A 125 -10.67 11.30 5.02
C GLN A 125 -10.06 11.84 6.32
N PRO A 126 -10.22 11.12 7.44
CA PRO A 126 -9.45 11.37 8.66
C PRO A 126 -8.00 10.96 8.45
N HIS A 127 -7.07 11.68 9.02
CA HIS A 127 -5.65 11.31 9.03
C HIS A 127 -4.90 11.96 10.20
N PRO A 128 -3.83 11.35 10.72
CA PRO A 128 -3.50 9.94 10.48
C PRO A 128 -4.65 9.01 10.88
N LEU A 129 -4.78 7.85 10.24
CA LEU A 129 -5.89 6.91 10.54
C LEU A 129 -5.91 6.44 11.99
N ASP A 130 -4.75 6.39 12.64
CA ASP A 130 -4.63 5.91 14.03
C ASP A 130 -5.15 6.93 15.05
N THR A 131 -4.94 8.23 14.82
CA THR A 131 -5.28 9.30 15.77
C THR A 131 -6.49 10.11 15.36
N ASN A 132 -6.84 10.11 14.07
CA ASN A 132 -7.97 10.87 13.51
C ASN A 132 -7.95 12.35 13.93
N GLU A 133 -6.77 12.99 13.83
CA GLU A 133 -6.61 14.38 14.28
C GLU A 133 -7.11 15.40 13.28
N PHE A 134 -6.95 15.09 12.00
CA PHE A 134 -7.23 16.02 10.92
C PHE A 134 -8.19 15.42 9.89
N LEU A 135 -8.92 16.31 9.20
CA LEU A 135 -9.67 15.97 7.99
C LEU A 135 -9.01 16.59 6.76
N SER A 136 -8.92 15.83 5.68
CA SER A 136 -8.47 16.35 4.39
C SER A 136 -9.27 15.78 3.23
N ILE A 137 -9.39 16.57 2.16
CA ILE A 137 -9.97 16.10 0.90
C ILE A 137 -8.88 15.45 0.06
N GLY A 138 -8.99 14.14 -0.15
CA GLY A 138 -8.11 13.38 -1.03
C GLY A 138 -8.47 13.55 -2.50
N LEU A 139 -9.72 13.30 -2.83
CA LEU A 139 -10.28 13.25 -4.18
C LEU A 139 -11.47 14.18 -4.29
N GLU A 140 -11.56 14.93 -5.39
CA GLU A 140 -12.63 15.89 -5.65
C GLU A 140 -12.94 15.93 -7.14
N VAL A 141 -14.25 15.97 -7.48
CA VAL A 141 -14.77 16.27 -8.80
C VAL A 141 -15.78 17.42 -8.68
N LEU A 142 -15.80 18.30 -9.65
CA LEU A 142 -16.62 19.50 -9.62
C LEU A 142 -17.10 19.89 -11.02
N ARG A 143 -18.24 20.57 -11.08
CA ARG A 143 -18.73 21.18 -12.32
C ARG A 143 -17.86 22.37 -12.70
N THR A 144 -17.86 22.67 -13.99
CA THR A 144 -17.16 23.85 -14.51
C THR A 144 -17.69 25.12 -13.85
N GLY A 145 -16.80 25.97 -13.35
CA GLY A 145 -17.13 27.21 -12.66
C GLY A 145 -17.38 27.09 -11.16
N VAL A 146 -17.35 25.89 -10.58
CA VAL A 146 -17.47 25.67 -9.14
C VAL A 146 -16.10 25.71 -8.49
N ALA A 147 -15.97 26.42 -7.37
CA ALA A 147 -14.71 26.51 -6.62
C ALA A 147 -14.39 25.22 -5.88
N SER A 148 -13.11 24.83 -5.87
CA SER A 148 -12.63 23.66 -5.14
C SER A 148 -12.67 23.85 -3.63
N MET A 149 -13.11 22.82 -2.90
CA MET A 149 -13.02 22.73 -1.44
C MET A 149 -11.69 22.12 -0.98
N LYS A 150 -10.98 21.44 -1.86
CA LYS A 150 -9.74 20.77 -1.52
C LYS A 150 -8.69 21.70 -0.90
N ALA A 151 -8.58 22.92 -1.39
CA ALA A 151 -7.65 23.91 -0.82
C ALA A 151 -8.08 24.42 0.58
N ARG A 152 -9.37 24.31 0.92
CA ARG A 152 -9.93 24.79 2.19
C ARG A 152 -9.91 23.72 3.28
N ILE A 153 -10.06 22.45 2.89
CA ILE A 153 -10.10 21.30 3.79
C ILE A 153 -8.82 20.48 3.56
N GLN A 154 -7.70 21.04 3.98
CA GLN A 154 -6.41 20.36 4.07
C GLN A 154 -5.89 20.45 5.50
N ARG A 155 -5.75 19.29 6.15
CA ARG A 155 -5.33 19.21 7.55
C ARG A 155 -6.20 20.06 8.49
N LEU A 156 -7.52 20.03 8.27
CA LEU A 156 -8.47 20.70 9.14
C LEU A 156 -8.52 19.95 10.48
N PRO A 157 -8.16 20.59 11.62
CA PRO A 157 -8.20 19.92 12.92
C PRO A 157 -9.65 19.52 13.27
N MET A 158 -9.86 18.25 13.61
CA MET A 158 -11.18 17.75 13.98
C MET A 158 -11.70 18.40 15.26
N ALA A 159 -10.80 18.80 16.16
CA ALA A 159 -11.16 19.55 17.37
C ALA A 159 -11.84 20.89 17.07
N ASP A 160 -11.54 21.52 15.93
CA ASP A 160 -12.09 22.79 15.51
C ASP A 160 -13.57 22.70 15.04
N ILE A 161 -13.98 21.49 14.65
CA ILE A 161 -15.32 21.12 14.18
C ILE A 161 -15.82 19.86 14.91
N ALA A 162 -15.60 19.79 16.22
CA ALA A 162 -15.78 18.57 17.01
C ALA A 162 -17.17 17.94 16.89
N ASN A 163 -18.23 18.75 16.92
CA ASN A 163 -19.61 18.26 16.78
C ASN A 163 -19.87 17.70 15.38
N PHE A 164 -19.34 18.36 14.36
CA PHE A 164 -19.52 17.93 12.97
C PHE A 164 -18.70 16.67 12.67
N SER A 165 -17.46 16.59 13.14
CA SER A 165 -16.64 15.39 12.99
C SER A 165 -17.21 14.18 13.73
N ALA A 166 -17.78 14.37 14.91
CA ALA A 166 -18.52 13.33 15.63
C ALA A 166 -19.75 12.84 14.84
N GLU A 167 -20.47 13.75 14.18
CA GLU A 167 -21.61 13.40 13.32
C GLU A 167 -21.15 12.63 12.07
N LEU A 168 -20.05 13.04 11.43
CA LEU A 168 -19.47 12.38 10.27
C LEU A 168 -18.99 10.96 10.58
N SER A 169 -18.43 10.74 11.76
CA SER A 169 -17.91 9.43 12.18
C SER A 169 -18.97 8.46 12.67
N SER A 170 -20.15 8.95 13.12
CA SER A 170 -21.19 8.14 13.73
C SER A 170 -22.38 7.83 12.84
N ARG A 171 -22.74 8.75 11.95
CA ARG A 171 -23.92 8.60 11.09
C ARG A 171 -23.56 8.04 9.72
N ASP A 172 -24.26 7.01 9.29
CA ASP A 172 -24.03 6.39 7.98
C ASP A 172 -24.49 7.27 6.82
N PHE A 173 -25.58 8.04 7.01
CA PHE A 173 -26.15 8.92 6.02
C PHE A 173 -26.61 10.23 6.66
N ILE A 174 -26.24 11.36 6.06
CA ILE A 174 -26.58 12.69 6.50
C ILE A 174 -27.15 13.47 5.31
N TYR A 175 -28.29 14.09 5.50
CA TYR A 175 -28.96 14.93 4.50
C TYR A 175 -29.23 16.31 5.07
N TYR A 176 -28.49 17.30 4.60
CA TYR A 176 -28.70 18.70 4.93
C TYR A 176 -29.41 19.40 3.77
N LYS A 177 -30.75 19.56 3.88
CA LYS A 177 -31.53 20.29 2.91
C LYS A 177 -31.11 21.77 2.83
N ARG A 178 -30.75 22.34 3.98
CA ARG A 178 -30.20 23.70 4.12
C ARG A 178 -29.05 23.64 5.12
N ILE A 179 -27.86 23.94 4.67
CA ILE A 179 -26.64 23.92 5.53
C ILE A 179 -26.81 24.98 6.64
N GLU A 180 -27.33 26.14 6.32
CA GLU A 180 -27.51 27.24 7.27
C GLU A 180 -28.34 26.86 8.50
N GLU A 181 -29.40 26.07 8.32
CA GLU A 181 -30.33 25.66 9.37
C GLU A 181 -29.95 24.33 10.03
N ASN A 182 -29.46 23.40 9.24
CA ASN A 182 -29.29 22.01 9.67
C ASN A 182 -27.91 21.70 10.26
N VAL A 183 -26.86 22.41 9.86
CA VAL A 183 -25.51 22.20 10.42
C VAL A 183 -25.34 22.92 11.75
N ARG A 184 -25.27 22.18 12.84
CA ARG A 184 -25.20 22.75 14.21
C ARG A 184 -23.86 23.39 14.52
N ASP A 185 -22.77 22.79 14.04
CA ASP A 185 -21.42 23.29 14.23
C ASP A 185 -21.21 24.57 13.44
N LYS A 186 -20.96 25.68 14.15
CA LYS A 186 -20.84 27.02 13.55
C LYS A 186 -19.68 27.13 12.58
N ARG A 187 -18.54 26.48 12.89
CA ARG A 187 -17.33 26.56 12.07
C ARG A 187 -17.46 25.70 10.81
N ALA A 188 -17.97 24.47 10.95
CA ALA A 188 -18.29 23.63 9.80
C ALA A 188 -19.33 24.29 8.89
N ARG A 189 -20.39 24.87 9.46
CA ARG A 189 -21.39 25.62 8.71
C ARG A 189 -20.78 26.78 7.92
N ALA A 190 -19.97 27.60 8.56
CA ALA A 190 -19.29 28.71 7.90
C ALA A 190 -18.34 28.23 6.80
N LEU A 191 -17.62 27.13 7.01
CA LEU A 191 -16.74 26.53 6.02
C LEU A 191 -17.49 26.11 4.76
N LEU A 192 -18.63 25.43 4.91
CA LEU A 192 -19.46 24.95 3.80
C LEU A 192 -20.13 26.12 3.05
N LEU A 193 -20.72 27.05 3.78
CA LEU A 193 -21.37 28.25 3.19
C LEU A 193 -20.37 29.14 2.45
N ASN A 194 -19.16 29.36 3.03
CA ASN A 194 -18.09 30.11 2.36
C ASN A 194 -17.55 29.35 1.13
N GLY A 195 -17.73 28.03 1.07
CA GLY A 195 -17.49 27.20 -0.11
C GLY A 195 -18.55 27.36 -1.21
N GLY A 196 -19.64 28.06 -0.92
CA GLY A 196 -20.78 28.25 -1.84
C GLY A 196 -21.80 27.11 -1.78
N SER A 197 -21.77 26.26 -0.75
CA SER A 197 -22.71 25.13 -0.62
C SER A 197 -23.96 25.57 0.13
N ALA A 198 -25.14 25.37 -0.45
CA ALA A 198 -26.44 25.62 0.19
C ALA A 198 -27.05 24.35 0.80
N SER A 199 -26.79 23.20 0.19
CA SER A 199 -27.21 21.87 0.69
C SER A 199 -26.12 20.84 0.51
N ALA A 200 -26.16 19.75 1.30
CA ALA A 200 -25.19 18.67 1.22
C ALA A 200 -25.80 17.32 1.56
N ILE A 201 -25.33 16.29 0.89
CA ILE A 201 -25.65 14.90 1.17
C ILE A 201 -24.32 14.18 1.44
N ILE A 202 -24.26 13.42 2.54
CA ILE A 202 -23.00 12.82 3.00
C ILE A 202 -23.24 11.35 3.30
N ARG A 203 -22.33 10.50 2.84
CA ARG A 203 -22.31 9.07 3.14
C ARG A 203 -20.99 8.71 3.81
N ARG A 204 -21.07 8.00 4.93
CA ARG A 204 -19.93 7.48 5.65
C ARG A 204 -19.32 6.27 4.93
N LEU A 205 -18.01 6.20 4.89
CA LEU A 205 -17.22 5.06 4.41
C LEU A 205 -16.63 4.31 5.60
N THR A 206 -16.82 2.99 5.62
CA THR A 206 -16.34 2.13 6.71
C THR A 206 -15.75 0.86 6.15
N THR A 207 -14.66 0.40 6.76
CA THR A 207 -14.12 -0.94 6.51
C THR A 207 -14.23 -1.77 7.78
N SER A 208 -14.21 -3.11 7.63
CA SER A 208 -14.23 -4.03 8.77
C SER A 208 -12.97 -3.97 9.62
N GLU A 209 -11.84 -3.56 9.02
CA GLU A 209 -10.54 -3.54 9.66
C GLU A 209 -10.23 -2.20 10.32
N GLU A 210 -10.53 -1.10 9.64
CA GLU A 210 -10.12 0.25 10.06
C GLU A 210 -11.29 1.07 10.64
N GLY A 211 -12.53 0.57 10.53
CA GLY A 211 -13.72 1.30 10.96
C GLY A 211 -14.04 2.47 10.02
N TRP A 212 -14.10 3.69 10.54
CA TRP A 212 -14.37 4.89 9.76
C TRP A 212 -13.14 5.33 8.95
N VAL A 213 -13.23 5.26 7.62
CA VAL A 213 -12.13 5.63 6.69
C VAL A 213 -12.39 6.92 5.93
N GLY A 214 -13.58 7.48 6.01
CA GLY A 214 -13.91 8.75 5.37
C GLY A 214 -15.39 8.95 5.12
N ASN A 215 -15.69 9.99 4.35
CA ASN A 215 -17.06 10.33 3.94
C ASN A 215 -17.07 10.81 2.48
N ILE A 216 -18.09 10.40 1.73
CA ILE A 216 -18.43 10.98 0.43
C ILE A 216 -19.34 12.17 0.67
N PHE A 217 -18.98 13.32 0.13
CA PHE A 217 -19.78 14.55 0.15
C PHE A 217 -20.29 14.83 -1.24
N CYS A 218 -21.61 15.09 -1.35
CA CYS A 218 -22.24 15.67 -2.53
C CYS A 218 -22.81 17.02 -2.13
N GLU A 219 -22.30 18.09 -2.69
CA GLU A 219 -22.68 19.45 -2.36
C GLU A 219 -23.37 20.15 -3.53
N PHE A 220 -24.30 21.02 -3.16
CA PHE A 220 -25.13 21.79 -4.10
C PHE A 220 -25.09 23.28 -3.71
N ASN A 221 -24.97 24.14 -4.69
CA ASN A 221 -25.01 25.60 -4.50
C ASN A 221 -26.44 26.15 -4.33
N HIS A 222 -27.42 25.27 -4.41
CA HIS A 222 -28.87 25.57 -4.22
C HIS A 222 -29.49 24.58 -3.24
N THR A 223 -30.68 24.85 -2.78
CA THR A 223 -31.44 23.90 -1.96
C THR A 223 -31.88 22.73 -2.83
N THR A 224 -31.44 21.54 -2.48
CA THR A 224 -31.78 20.34 -3.24
C THR A 224 -33.19 19.83 -2.90
N GLU A 225 -33.91 19.35 -3.92
CA GLU A 225 -35.23 18.70 -3.79
C GLU A 225 -35.15 17.18 -4.03
N ILE A 226 -33.95 16.62 -4.09
CA ILE A 226 -33.72 15.20 -4.30
C ILE A 226 -34.32 14.41 -3.12
N ALA A 227 -35.07 13.36 -3.45
CA ALA A 227 -35.62 12.47 -2.42
C ALA A 227 -34.46 11.79 -1.63
N PRO A 228 -34.48 11.88 -0.29
CA PRO A 228 -33.37 11.33 0.53
C PRO A 228 -33.11 9.85 0.28
N GLU A 229 -34.14 9.04 0.07
CA GLU A 229 -34.02 7.61 -0.18
C GLU A 229 -33.34 7.29 -1.52
N TYR A 230 -33.63 8.07 -2.56
CA TYR A 230 -32.95 7.95 -3.85
C TYR A 230 -31.47 8.29 -3.73
N ALA A 231 -31.15 9.41 -3.10
CA ALA A 231 -29.75 9.82 -2.87
C ALA A 231 -29.00 8.80 -2.01
N LYS A 232 -29.65 8.25 -0.99
CA LYS A 232 -29.10 7.22 -0.11
C LYS A 232 -28.72 5.98 -0.90
N GLY A 233 -29.60 5.46 -1.76
CA GLY A 233 -29.33 4.28 -2.58
C GLY A 233 -28.13 4.46 -3.51
N LEU A 234 -28.03 5.62 -4.19
CA LEU A 234 -26.91 5.93 -5.07
C LEU A 234 -25.57 6.01 -4.31
N LEU A 235 -25.58 6.72 -3.18
CA LEU A 235 -24.38 6.87 -2.35
C LEU A 235 -23.97 5.56 -1.69
N GLU A 236 -24.92 4.69 -1.35
CA GLU A 236 -24.63 3.37 -0.79
C GLU A 236 -23.94 2.47 -1.82
N ALA A 237 -24.46 2.42 -3.04
CA ALA A 237 -23.83 1.67 -4.13
C ALA A 237 -22.39 2.17 -4.42
N ALA A 238 -22.19 3.49 -4.46
CA ALA A 238 -20.86 4.05 -4.66
C ALA A 238 -19.93 3.76 -3.47
N ALA A 239 -20.43 3.87 -2.23
CA ALA A 239 -19.66 3.60 -1.01
C ALA A 239 -19.17 2.17 -0.94
N GLU A 240 -19.99 1.17 -1.33
CA GLU A 240 -19.61 -0.25 -1.38
C GLU A 240 -18.40 -0.50 -2.28
N HIS A 241 -18.25 0.26 -3.37
CA HIS A 241 -17.09 0.14 -4.24
C HIS A 241 -15.88 0.93 -3.72
N ILE A 242 -16.10 2.15 -3.25
CA ILE A 242 -15.02 3.09 -2.90
C ILE A 242 -14.30 2.67 -1.62
N GLN A 243 -15.01 2.23 -0.58
CA GLN A 243 -14.46 2.01 0.76
C GLN A 243 -13.29 1.01 0.80
N TYR A 244 -13.27 0.01 -0.09
CA TYR A 244 -12.23 -1.03 -0.14
C TYR A 244 -11.01 -0.68 -1.00
N ILE A 245 -11.15 0.33 -1.86
CA ILE A 245 -10.09 0.73 -2.79
C ILE A 245 -9.52 2.13 -2.50
N LEU A 246 -10.08 2.81 -1.48
CA LEU A 246 -9.70 4.16 -1.11
C LEU A 246 -8.27 4.17 -0.53
N PRO A 247 -7.31 4.87 -1.19
CA PRO A 247 -5.97 4.98 -0.65
C PRO A 247 -5.95 5.91 0.56
N PRO A 248 -5.19 5.60 1.62
CA PRO A 248 -5.02 6.49 2.76
C PRO A 248 -4.32 7.79 2.34
N ILE A 249 -4.68 8.91 2.97
CA ILE A 249 -3.98 10.19 2.83
C ILE A 249 -2.65 10.08 3.61
N GLN A 250 -1.55 10.41 2.95
CA GLN A 250 -0.20 10.44 3.52
C GLN A 250 0.13 11.83 4.05
#